data_0b4d5cd635b240147c5d3c4669a8a4ee
#
_entry.id   0b4d5cd635b240147c5d3c4669a8a4ee
#
_cell.length_a   1.000
_cell.length_b   1.000
_cell.length_c   1.000
_cell.angle_alpha   90.00
_cell.angle_beta   90.00
_cell.angle_gamma   90.00
#
_symmetry.space_group_name_H-M   'P 1'
#
loop_
_entity.id
_entity.type
_entity.pdbx_description
1 polymer ?
#
loop_
_entity_poly.entity_id
_entity_poly.type
_entity_poly.pdbx_seq_one_letter_code
_entity_poly.pdbx_strand_id
1 'polypeptide(L)'
;MRRIPKVIIIGVKKCGTRALLEYLKLHPLIKAPGPEPHFFDRNYHRGLDWYRSKMPATNDHEITIEKTPRYFVSQDVPEKIYNLSPNVKLVVVIRDPVVRAISDFTQAVSKNEVKSNQTFRRRVLRRDGDINTHSSIVKTGIYVRYLTTWFQYFGRSNIHIVSGEDLIANPLGVLETVQDFIGVQREIDGNLIYFNKTRGFPCIRMLKRNNTAKCFGATKGRNHVQTDSATLKRLYDFYRPYNQYLFKFMNKTFEWNVLQKIIN
;
A
#
# COMPACT_ATOMS: atom_id res chain seq x y z
N MET A 1 -22.68 9.91 13.35
CA MET A 1 -22.85 10.48 12.00
C MET A 1 -21.86 9.83 11.03
N ARG A 2 -22.16 9.67 9.74
CA ARG A 2 -21.16 9.22 8.74
C ARG A 2 -20.36 10.43 8.25
N ARG A 3 -19.05 10.37 8.38
CA ARG A 3 -18.14 11.49 8.09
C ARG A 3 -17.21 11.13 6.94
N ILE A 4 -16.73 12.12 6.18
CA ILE A 4 -15.64 11.92 5.22
C ILE A 4 -14.36 11.54 5.97
N PRO A 5 -13.47 10.75 5.36
CA PRO A 5 -12.22 10.33 6.02
C PRO A 5 -11.31 11.51 6.35
N LYS A 6 -10.75 11.49 7.55
CA LYS A 6 -9.66 12.39 7.97
C LYS A 6 -8.29 11.86 7.53
N VAL A 7 -8.22 10.57 7.22
CA VAL A 7 -6.99 9.88 6.78
C VAL A 7 -7.31 8.99 5.58
N ILE A 8 -6.45 9.00 4.56
CA ILE A 8 -6.58 8.14 3.39
C ILE A 8 -5.27 7.39 3.13
N ILE A 9 -5.32 6.06 3.11
CA ILE A 9 -4.22 5.22 2.64
C ILE A 9 -4.33 5.12 1.11
N ILE A 10 -3.61 6.00 0.41
CA ILE A 10 -3.74 6.20 -1.04
C ILE A 10 -3.00 5.15 -1.88
N GLY A 11 -2.07 4.41 -1.30
CA GLY A 11 -1.25 3.44 -2.06
C GLY A 11 -0.15 2.80 -1.23
N VAL A 12 0.68 1.99 -1.83
CA VAL A 12 0.67 1.54 -3.23
C VAL A 12 0.13 0.11 -3.30
N LYS A 13 -0.51 -0.24 -4.39
CA LYS A 13 -1.02 -1.61 -4.61
C LYS A 13 0.12 -2.63 -4.42
N LYS A 14 -0.10 -3.65 -3.58
CA LYS A 14 0.82 -4.74 -3.23
C LYS A 14 1.97 -4.37 -2.27
N CYS A 15 1.95 -3.20 -1.68
CA CYS A 15 2.95 -2.79 -0.69
C CYS A 15 2.55 -3.06 0.78
N GLY A 16 1.35 -3.61 1.06
CA GLY A 16 0.93 -3.90 2.44
C GLY A 16 -0.20 -3.00 2.97
N THR A 17 -0.80 -2.15 2.14
CA THR A 17 -1.86 -1.20 2.53
C THR A 17 -3.05 -1.85 3.27
N ARG A 18 -3.40 -3.10 2.92
CA ARG A 18 -4.46 -3.83 3.62
C ARG A 18 -4.02 -4.25 5.02
N ALA A 19 -2.77 -4.70 5.18
CA ALA A 19 -2.23 -5.07 6.47
C ALA A 19 -2.18 -3.86 7.40
N LEU A 20 -1.66 -2.74 6.91
CA LEU A 20 -1.63 -1.48 7.67
C LEU A 20 -3.04 -1.07 8.14
N LEU A 21 -4.04 -1.10 7.25
CA LEU A 21 -5.41 -0.77 7.63
C LEU A 21 -5.95 -1.68 8.72
N GLU A 22 -5.75 -3.00 8.60
CA GLU A 22 -6.24 -3.97 9.60
C GLU A 22 -5.53 -3.82 10.95
N TYR A 23 -4.25 -3.45 10.97
CA TYR A 23 -3.53 -3.13 12.20
C TYR A 23 -4.05 -1.82 12.82
N LEU A 24 -4.25 -0.78 12.03
CA LEU A 24 -4.79 0.49 12.53
C LEU A 24 -6.20 0.34 13.11
N LYS A 25 -7.00 -0.60 12.61
CA LYS A 25 -8.33 -0.91 13.16
C LYS A 25 -8.31 -1.56 14.56
N LEU A 26 -7.14 -1.95 15.06
CA LEU A 26 -6.97 -2.38 16.46
C LEU A 26 -7.08 -1.20 17.43
N HIS A 27 -6.82 0.01 16.95
CA HIS A 27 -6.99 1.22 17.74
C HIS A 27 -8.49 1.50 17.99
N PRO A 28 -8.93 1.76 19.24
CA PRO A 28 -10.35 1.90 19.58
C PRO A 28 -11.05 3.05 18.85
N LEU A 29 -10.33 4.14 18.60
CA LEU A 29 -10.89 5.33 17.93
C LEU A 29 -10.84 5.25 16.39
N ILE A 30 -10.20 4.26 15.79
CA ILE A 30 -10.07 4.18 14.33
C ILE A 30 -11.16 3.30 13.73
N LYS A 31 -11.93 3.89 12.82
CA LYS A 31 -12.98 3.21 12.06
C LYS A 31 -12.69 3.27 10.57
N ALA A 32 -12.99 2.20 9.86
CA ALA A 32 -12.77 2.14 8.41
C ALA A 32 -13.90 1.41 7.70
N PRO A 33 -14.24 1.79 6.45
CA PRO A 33 -15.16 1.02 5.62
C PRO A 33 -14.57 -0.36 5.27
N GLY A 34 -15.41 -1.33 4.96
CA GLY A 34 -15.00 -2.67 4.59
C GLY A 34 -14.29 -2.75 3.25
N PRO A 35 -14.98 -2.53 2.12
CA PRO A 35 -14.40 -2.51 0.77
C PRO A 35 -13.75 -1.16 0.44
N GLU A 36 -12.88 -1.17 -0.58
CA GLU A 36 -12.32 0.04 -1.16
C GLU A 36 -13.42 0.84 -1.85
N PRO A 37 -13.69 2.10 -1.47
CA PRO A 37 -14.79 2.87 -2.07
C PRO A 37 -14.51 3.27 -3.51
N HIS A 38 -13.25 3.41 -3.90
CA HIS A 38 -12.87 3.88 -5.24
C HIS A 38 -13.61 5.18 -5.64
N PHE A 39 -13.79 6.10 -4.69
CA PHE A 39 -14.56 7.31 -4.94
C PHE A 39 -13.84 8.22 -5.94
N PHE A 40 -12.62 8.65 -5.64
CA PHE A 40 -11.93 9.66 -6.43
C PHE A 40 -11.46 9.17 -7.81
N ASP A 41 -11.25 7.83 -7.99
CA ASP A 41 -10.77 7.27 -9.26
C ASP A 41 -11.87 6.66 -10.15
N ARG A 42 -13.04 6.30 -9.59
CA ARG A 42 -14.09 5.60 -10.36
C ARG A 42 -15.50 6.12 -10.11
N ASN A 43 -15.79 6.52 -8.88
CA ASN A 43 -17.15 6.80 -8.44
C ASN A 43 -17.38 8.29 -8.14
N TYR A 44 -16.50 9.18 -8.61
CA TYR A 44 -16.56 10.61 -8.30
C TYR A 44 -17.86 11.26 -8.74
N HIS A 45 -18.40 10.80 -9.89
CA HIS A 45 -19.69 11.23 -10.43
C HIS A 45 -20.89 10.94 -9.51
N ARG A 46 -20.75 10.04 -8.53
CA ARG A 46 -21.81 9.67 -7.60
C ARG A 46 -22.02 10.68 -6.47
N GLY A 47 -21.15 11.67 -6.35
CA GLY A 47 -21.26 12.76 -5.38
C GLY A 47 -20.85 12.38 -3.96
N LEU A 48 -20.70 13.42 -3.12
CA LEU A 48 -20.18 13.31 -1.75
C LEU A 48 -21.11 12.53 -0.81
N ASP A 49 -22.40 12.60 -0.99
CA ASP A 49 -23.35 11.88 -0.13
C ASP A 49 -23.22 10.37 -0.32
N TRP A 50 -22.99 9.93 -1.58
CA TRP A 50 -22.66 8.54 -1.82
C TRP A 50 -21.34 8.15 -1.16
N TYR A 51 -20.28 8.98 -1.27
CA TYR A 51 -19.01 8.70 -0.62
C TYR A 51 -19.15 8.61 0.89
N ARG A 52 -19.84 9.58 1.50
CA ARG A 52 -20.16 9.59 2.93
C ARG A 52 -20.95 8.35 3.35
N SER A 53 -21.90 7.91 2.53
CA SER A 53 -22.72 6.70 2.80
C SER A 53 -21.89 5.41 2.91
N LYS A 54 -20.69 5.36 2.29
CA LYS A 54 -19.77 4.23 2.39
C LYS A 54 -18.95 4.19 3.67
N MET A 55 -18.88 5.30 4.38
CA MET A 55 -18.11 5.39 5.63
C MET A 55 -18.89 4.80 6.81
N PRO A 56 -18.18 4.28 7.83
CA PRO A 56 -18.83 3.88 9.08
C PRO A 56 -19.45 5.08 9.78
N ALA A 57 -20.45 4.84 10.63
CA ALA A 57 -20.89 5.83 11.58
C ALA A 57 -19.80 6.04 12.64
N THR A 58 -19.52 7.29 12.97
CA THR A 58 -18.51 7.70 13.94
C THR A 58 -19.04 8.80 14.84
N ASN A 59 -18.54 8.85 16.10
CA ASN A 59 -18.70 9.97 17.02
C ASN A 59 -17.60 11.03 16.80
N ASP A 60 -17.56 12.06 17.64
CA ASP A 60 -16.63 13.20 17.47
C ASP A 60 -15.17 12.84 17.76
N HIS A 61 -14.94 11.83 18.60
CA HIS A 61 -13.60 11.38 19.00
C HIS A 61 -13.02 10.32 18.04
N GLU A 62 -13.86 9.69 17.23
CA GLU A 62 -13.43 8.65 16.31
C GLU A 62 -12.94 9.21 14.97
N ILE A 63 -11.96 8.54 14.40
CA ILE A 63 -11.34 8.90 13.11
C ILE A 63 -11.75 7.88 12.05
N THR A 64 -12.31 8.38 10.96
CA THR A 64 -12.55 7.57 9.78
C THR A 64 -11.30 7.52 8.90
N ILE A 65 -10.84 6.30 8.59
CA ILE A 65 -9.75 6.03 7.64
C ILE A 65 -10.29 5.27 6.46
N GLU A 66 -10.01 5.75 5.25
CA GLU A 66 -10.26 5.03 4.00
C GLU A 66 -8.97 4.45 3.42
N LYS A 67 -9.08 3.39 2.62
CA LYS A 67 -7.95 2.81 1.91
C LYS A 67 -8.35 2.42 0.48
N THR A 68 -7.78 3.11 -0.51
CA THR A 68 -7.91 2.79 -1.95
C THR A 68 -6.56 2.94 -2.65
N PRO A 69 -5.78 1.85 -2.79
CA PRO A 69 -4.38 1.94 -3.24
C PRO A 69 -4.20 2.38 -4.69
N ARG A 70 -5.26 2.40 -5.48
CA ARG A 70 -5.24 2.89 -6.86
C ARG A 70 -5.12 4.41 -6.93
N TYR A 71 -5.53 5.13 -5.89
CA TYR A 71 -5.42 6.61 -5.87
C TYR A 71 -4.00 7.08 -6.15
N PHE A 72 -3.01 6.37 -5.62
CA PHE A 72 -1.60 6.75 -5.75
C PHE A 72 -1.15 7.00 -7.19
N VAL A 73 -1.62 6.17 -8.13
CA VAL A 73 -1.21 6.21 -9.55
C VAL A 73 -2.18 6.97 -10.46
N SER A 74 -3.26 7.50 -9.92
CA SER A 74 -4.29 8.20 -10.68
C SER A 74 -3.97 9.70 -10.72
N GLN A 75 -3.87 10.26 -11.92
CA GLN A 75 -3.33 11.62 -12.15
C GLN A 75 -4.23 12.74 -11.59
N ASP A 76 -5.54 12.57 -11.68
CA ASP A 76 -6.55 13.55 -11.29
C ASP A 76 -6.99 13.44 -9.80
N VAL A 77 -6.59 12.38 -9.13
CA VAL A 77 -7.01 12.11 -7.75
C VAL A 77 -6.38 13.06 -6.73
N PRO A 78 -5.09 13.45 -6.82
CA PRO A 78 -4.51 14.40 -5.87
C PRO A 78 -5.30 15.72 -5.80
N GLU A 79 -5.64 16.29 -6.94
CA GLU A 79 -6.44 17.53 -7.03
C GLU A 79 -7.83 17.35 -6.42
N LYS A 80 -8.53 16.28 -6.77
CA LYS A 80 -9.88 16.01 -6.26
C LYS A 80 -9.89 15.85 -4.73
N ILE A 81 -8.90 15.18 -4.16
CA ILE A 81 -8.80 15.05 -2.71
C ILE A 81 -8.46 16.40 -2.07
N TYR A 82 -7.53 17.14 -2.64
CA TYR A 82 -7.15 18.46 -2.14
C TYR A 82 -8.34 19.42 -2.11
N ASN A 83 -9.11 19.50 -3.20
CA ASN A 83 -10.30 20.34 -3.30
C ASN A 83 -11.39 19.97 -2.29
N LEU A 84 -11.49 18.67 -1.93
CA LEU A 84 -12.44 18.22 -0.91
C LEU A 84 -11.93 18.46 0.52
N SER A 85 -10.66 18.21 0.77
CA SER A 85 -10.08 18.24 2.11
C SER A 85 -8.57 18.51 2.05
N PRO A 86 -8.14 19.78 1.99
CA PRO A 86 -6.72 20.14 1.86
C PRO A 86 -5.87 19.71 3.07
N ASN A 87 -6.50 19.50 4.23
CA ASN A 87 -5.84 19.11 5.47
C ASN A 87 -5.91 17.59 5.74
N VAL A 88 -6.42 16.78 4.81
CA VAL A 88 -6.49 15.32 4.99
C VAL A 88 -5.09 14.73 5.15
N LYS A 89 -4.95 13.78 6.05
CA LYS A 89 -3.69 13.03 6.23
C LYS A 89 -3.63 11.87 5.23
N LEU A 90 -2.54 11.81 4.49
CA LEU A 90 -2.31 10.80 3.45
C LEU A 90 -1.23 9.83 3.90
N VAL A 91 -1.50 8.54 3.79
CA VAL A 91 -0.52 7.49 4.08
C VAL A 91 -0.21 6.73 2.79
N VAL A 92 1.08 6.58 2.51
CA VAL A 92 1.59 5.84 1.35
C VAL A 92 2.49 4.72 1.86
N VAL A 93 2.17 3.47 1.53
CA VAL A 93 3.06 2.33 1.77
C VAL A 93 3.81 2.03 0.49
N ILE A 94 5.12 2.12 0.51
CA ILE A 94 6.00 1.73 -0.60
C ILE A 94 6.80 0.48 -0.23
N ARG A 95 7.26 -0.24 -1.24
CA ARG A 95 8.01 -1.49 -1.09
C ARG A 95 8.99 -1.63 -2.24
N ASP A 96 9.99 -2.52 -2.12
CA ASP A 96 10.82 -2.93 -3.25
C ASP A 96 9.98 -3.09 -4.52
N PRO A 97 10.19 -2.26 -5.56
CA PRO A 97 9.34 -2.21 -6.73
C PRO A 97 9.34 -3.53 -7.54
N VAL A 98 10.43 -4.32 -7.47
CA VAL A 98 10.52 -5.63 -8.13
C VAL A 98 9.64 -6.65 -7.37
N VAL A 99 9.79 -6.72 -6.05
CA VAL A 99 8.96 -7.59 -5.19
C VAL A 99 7.48 -7.22 -5.30
N ARG A 100 7.18 -5.91 -5.35
CA ARG A 100 5.82 -5.42 -5.58
C ARG A 100 5.27 -5.89 -6.93
N ALA A 101 6.08 -5.79 -8.01
CA ALA A 101 5.65 -6.19 -9.35
C ALA A 101 5.34 -7.69 -9.43
N ILE A 102 6.19 -8.54 -8.85
CA ILE A 102 5.96 -9.99 -8.75
C ILE A 102 4.66 -10.27 -7.99
N SER A 103 4.46 -9.61 -6.85
CA SER A 103 3.24 -9.77 -6.04
C SER A 103 1.97 -9.33 -6.80
N ASP A 104 2.07 -8.31 -7.66
CA ASP A 104 0.95 -7.83 -8.48
C ASP A 104 0.57 -8.84 -9.55
N PHE A 105 1.56 -9.38 -10.24
CA PHE A 105 1.37 -10.43 -11.23
C PHE A 105 0.82 -11.72 -10.60
N THR A 106 1.40 -12.16 -9.48
CA THR A 106 0.91 -13.33 -8.72
C THR A 106 -0.58 -13.18 -8.35
N GLN A 107 -1.00 -11.98 -7.98
CA GLN A 107 -2.42 -11.72 -7.71
C GLN A 107 -3.27 -11.83 -8.98
N ALA A 108 -2.81 -11.26 -10.09
CA ALA A 108 -3.53 -11.32 -11.36
C ALA A 108 -3.72 -12.77 -11.84
N VAL A 109 -2.67 -13.61 -11.70
CA VAL A 109 -2.76 -15.06 -11.97
C VAL A 109 -3.80 -15.71 -11.06
N SER A 110 -3.74 -15.47 -9.76
CA SER A 110 -4.66 -16.10 -8.79
C SER A 110 -6.13 -15.69 -8.95
N LYS A 111 -6.39 -14.63 -9.70
CA LYS A 111 -7.74 -14.14 -10.03
C LYS A 111 -8.18 -14.47 -11.44
N ASN A 112 -7.39 -15.27 -12.17
CA ASN A 112 -7.62 -15.57 -13.60
C ASN A 112 -7.71 -14.31 -14.49
N GLU A 113 -7.06 -13.21 -14.07
CA GLU A 113 -6.98 -11.95 -14.85
C GLU A 113 -5.85 -12.02 -15.93
N VAL A 114 -5.09 -13.12 -15.95
CA VAL A 114 -3.94 -13.34 -16.85
C VAL A 114 -4.21 -14.58 -17.67
N LYS A 115 -3.98 -14.46 -19.00
CA LYS A 115 -4.09 -15.61 -19.92
C LYS A 115 -3.07 -16.69 -19.58
N SER A 116 -3.39 -17.97 -19.80
CA SER A 116 -2.58 -19.14 -19.43
C SER A 116 -1.15 -19.13 -19.99
N ASN A 117 -0.95 -18.51 -21.16
CA ASN A 117 0.35 -18.38 -21.83
C ASN A 117 1.14 -17.11 -21.42
N GLN A 118 0.64 -16.28 -20.53
CA GLN A 118 1.27 -15.03 -20.13
C GLN A 118 2.14 -15.25 -18.88
N THR A 119 3.45 -15.12 -19.02
CA THR A 119 4.43 -15.20 -17.93
C THR A 119 4.73 -13.80 -17.35
N PHE A 120 5.32 -13.76 -16.13
CA PHE A 120 5.79 -12.50 -15.55
C PHE A 120 6.77 -11.78 -16.49
N ARG A 121 7.75 -12.51 -17.06
CA ARG A 121 8.70 -11.98 -18.04
C ARG A 121 8.00 -11.26 -19.20
N ARG A 122 7.00 -11.90 -19.84
CA ARG A 122 6.22 -11.30 -20.94
C ARG A 122 5.40 -10.08 -20.52
N ARG A 123 5.11 -9.95 -19.23
CA ARG A 123 4.38 -8.80 -18.70
C ARG A 123 5.28 -7.60 -18.46
N VAL A 124 6.53 -7.81 -18.09
CA VAL A 124 7.47 -6.76 -17.70
C VAL A 124 8.53 -6.45 -18.74
N LEU A 125 8.77 -7.37 -19.68
CA LEU A 125 9.67 -7.17 -20.83
C LEU A 125 8.89 -7.16 -22.16
N ARG A 126 9.43 -6.44 -23.13
CA ARG A 126 9.01 -6.49 -24.54
C ARG A 126 9.66 -7.72 -25.23
N ARG A 127 9.32 -7.95 -26.51
CA ARG A 127 9.90 -9.06 -27.30
C ARG A 127 11.39 -8.91 -27.53
N ASP A 128 11.88 -7.68 -27.69
CA ASP A 128 13.30 -7.32 -27.82
C ASP A 128 14.10 -7.47 -26.52
N GLY A 129 13.44 -7.79 -25.42
CA GLY A 129 14.03 -7.96 -24.09
C GLY A 129 14.11 -6.67 -23.27
N ASP A 130 13.76 -5.52 -23.80
CA ASP A 130 13.72 -4.27 -23.08
C ASP A 130 12.57 -4.22 -22.07
N ILE A 131 12.71 -3.36 -21.07
CA ILE A 131 11.64 -3.15 -20.08
C ILE A 131 10.38 -2.60 -20.75
N ASN A 132 9.25 -3.24 -20.49
CA ASN A 132 7.95 -2.75 -20.94
C ASN A 132 7.47 -1.59 -20.08
N THR A 133 7.93 -0.38 -20.39
CA THR A 133 7.54 0.85 -19.67
C THR A 133 6.06 1.22 -19.82
N HIS A 134 5.31 0.59 -20.75
CA HIS A 134 3.86 0.75 -20.86
C HIS A 134 3.07 -0.16 -19.91
N SER A 135 3.71 -1.20 -19.40
CA SER A 135 3.09 -2.11 -18.44
C SER A 135 2.72 -1.38 -17.13
N SER A 136 1.45 -1.47 -16.73
CA SER A 136 0.99 -0.87 -15.47
C SER A 136 1.72 -1.43 -14.25
N ILE A 137 2.10 -2.72 -14.30
CA ILE A 137 2.89 -3.36 -13.24
C ILE A 137 4.26 -2.68 -13.11
N VAL A 138 4.92 -2.35 -14.21
CA VAL A 138 6.21 -1.65 -14.20
C VAL A 138 6.02 -0.19 -13.78
N LYS A 139 5.10 0.54 -14.42
CA LYS A 139 4.85 1.96 -14.13
C LYS A 139 4.58 2.21 -12.65
N THR A 140 3.76 1.38 -12.03
CA THR A 140 3.38 1.53 -10.61
C THR A 140 4.58 1.51 -9.66
N GLY A 141 5.68 0.87 -10.04
CA GLY A 141 6.92 0.83 -9.23
C GLY A 141 7.79 2.08 -9.34
N ILE A 142 7.51 3.00 -10.25
CA ILE A 142 8.23 4.28 -10.36
C ILE A 142 7.61 5.27 -9.38
N TYR A 143 7.81 5.04 -8.08
CA TYR A 143 7.10 5.78 -7.02
C TYR A 143 7.34 7.27 -7.05
N VAL A 144 8.58 7.70 -7.33
CA VAL A 144 8.93 9.11 -7.35
C VAL A 144 8.11 9.92 -8.34
N ARG A 145 7.76 9.32 -9.50
CA ARG A 145 6.93 9.97 -10.51
C ARG A 145 5.56 10.39 -9.95
N TYR A 146 4.96 9.56 -9.11
CA TYR A 146 3.65 9.84 -8.53
C TYR A 146 3.76 10.70 -7.29
N LEU A 147 4.76 10.44 -6.43
CA LEU A 147 4.98 11.25 -5.23
C LEU A 147 5.21 12.72 -5.56
N THR A 148 5.95 13.04 -6.63
CA THR A 148 6.15 14.44 -7.04
C THR A 148 4.82 15.13 -7.32
N THR A 149 3.86 14.44 -7.98
CA THR A 149 2.52 14.99 -8.20
C THR A 149 1.75 15.20 -6.89
N TRP A 150 1.78 14.20 -5.97
CA TRP A 150 1.13 14.33 -4.67
C TRP A 150 1.68 15.51 -3.86
N PHE A 151 2.99 15.74 -3.88
CA PHE A 151 3.63 16.84 -3.19
C PHE A 151 3.40 18.23 -3.84
N GLN A 152 2.83 18.30 -5.04
CA GLN A 152 2.34 19.56 -5.62
C GLN A 152 1.08 20.06 -4.94
N TYR A 153 0.23 19.17 -4.44
CA TYR A 153 -1.02 19.51 -3.78
C TYR A 153 -0.91 19.49 -2.26
N PHE A 154 -0.12 18.57 -1.69
CA PHE A 154 -0.04 18.36 -0.24
C PHE A 154 1.36 18.62 0.29
N GLY A 155 1.45 19.36 1.38
CA GLY A 155 2.72 19.56 2.09
C GLY A 155 3.28 18.25 2.69
N ARG A 156 4.59 18.26 3.00
CA ARG A 156 5.26 17.09 3.61
C ARG A 156 4.63 16.65 4.93
N SER A 157 4.06 17.58 5.69
CA SER A 157 3.36 17.30 6.95
C SER A 157 2.02 16.56 6.77
N ASN A 158 1.51 16.51 5.53
CA ASN A 158 0.26 15.83 5.21
C ASN A 158 0.45 14.44 4.59
N ILE A 159 1.68 14.05 4.24
CA ILE A 159 1.98 12.78 3.60
C ILE A 159 2.98 11.98 4.45
N HIS A 160 2.57 10.84 4.95
CA HIS A 160 3.43 9.90 5.67
C HIS A 160 3.76 8.68 4.80
N ILE A 161 5.07 8.38 4.68
CA ILE A 161 5.54 7.25 3.87
C ILE A 161 6.01 6.11 4.78
N VAL A 162 5.36 4.97 4.59
CA VAL A 162 5.61 3.72 5.31
C VAL A 162 6.41 2.76 4.44
N SER A 163 7.46 2.16 4.98
CA SER A 163 8.14 1.01 4.37
C SER A 163 7.30 -0.26 4.53
N GLY A 164 7.04 -0.95 3.44
CA GLY A 164 6.34 -2.24 3.46
C GLY A 164 7.20 -3.35 4.07
N GLU A 165 8.51 -3.24 3.99
CA GLU A 165 9.48 -4.13 4.64
C GLU A 165 9.45 -3.93 6.16
N ASP A 166 9.50 -2.68 6.63
CA ASP A 166 9.42 -2.36 8.07
C ASP A 166 8.07 -2.78 8.65
N LEU A 167 6.99 -2.64 7.86
CA LEU A 167 5.66 -3.10 8.29
C LEU A 167 5.60 -4.64 8.52
N ILE A 168 6.52 -5.40 7.90
CA ILE A 168 6.66 -6.84 8.13
C ILE A 168 7.64 -7.10 9.28
N ALA A 169 8.79 -6.43 9.31
CA ALA A 169 9.86 -6.69 10.26
C ALA A 169 9.57 -6.11 11.65
N ASN A 170 9.03 -4.89 11.72
CA ASN A 170 8.71 -4.17 12.93
C ASN A 170 7.35 -3.44 12.81
N PRO A 171 6.22 -4.17 12.78
CA PRO A 171 4.91 -3.57 12.61
C PRO A 171 4.55 -2.56 13.70
N LEU A 172 4.98 -2.79 14.95
CA LEU A 172 4.70 -1.88 16.07
C LEU A 172 5.36 -0.53 15.89
N GLY A 173 6.66 -0.48 15.61
CA GLY A 173 7.35 0.78 15.38
C GLY A 173 6.75 1.56 14.20
N VAL A 174 6.31 0.86 13.15
CA VAL A 174 5.57 1.52 12.05
C VAL A 174 4.24 2.08 12.53
N LEU A 175 3.48 1.33 13.32
CA LEU A 175 2.17 1.76 13.81
C LEU A 175 2.27 2.94 14.77
N GLU A 176 3.32 3.00 15.59
CA GLU A 176 3.60 4.16 16.45
C GLU A 176 3.77 5.42 15.60
N THR A 177 4.62 5.39 14.57
CA THR A 177 4.84 6.55 13.71
C THR A 177 3.58 6.98 12.94
N VAL A 178 2.74 6.02 12.56
CA VAL A 178 1.46 6.31 11.90
C VAL A 178 0.46 6.91 12.88
N GLN A 179 0.35 6.39 14.11
CA GLN A 179 -0.52 6.95 15.15
C GLN A 179 -0.14 8.41 15.49
N ASP A 180 1.17 8.69 15.66
CA ASP A 180 1.66 10.05 15.85
C ASP A 180 1.29 10.96 14.67
N PHE A 181 1.51 10.48 13.45
CA PHE A 181 1.19 11.24 12.24
C PHE A 181 -0.29 11.58 12.12
N ILE A 182 -1.18 10.65 12.42
CA ILE A 182 -2.63 10.90 12.33
C ILE A 182 -3.19 11.65 13.53
N GLY A 183 -2.39 11.80 14.62
CA GLY A 183 -2.74 12.57 15.81
C GLY A 183 -3.62 11.81 16.79
N VAL A 184 -3.41 10.50 16.96
CA VAL A 184 -4.03 9.68 17.99
C VAL A 184 -2.97 9.18 18.99
N GLN A 185 -3.41 8.85 20.21
CA GLN A 185 -2.53 8.23 21.20
C GLN A 185 -2.05 6.85 20.71
N ARG A 186 -0.89 6.40 21.20
CA ARG A 186 -0.34 5.07 20.85
C ARG A 186 -1.03 3.99 21.68
N GLU A 187 -2.20 3.54 21.24
CA GLU A 187 -3.02 2.55 21.94
C GLU A 187 -3.03 1.16 21.31
N ILE A 188 -2.29 0.95 20.21
CA ILE A 188 -2.21 -0.37 19.61
C ILE A 188 -1.27 -1.24 20.43
N ASP A 189 -1.84 -2.21 21.16
CA ASP A 189 -1.08 -3.17 21.97
C ASP A 189 -0.29 -4.15 21.09
N GLY A 190 1.00 -4.25 21.37
CA GLY A 190 1.92 -5.18 20.72
C GLY A 190 1.56 -6.65 20.92
N ASN A 191 0.92 -6.98 22.00
CA ASN A 191 0.46 -8.35 22.26
C ASN A 191 -0.62 -8.80 21.26
N LEU A 192 -1.27 -7.86 20.56
CA LEU A 192 -2.25 -8.14 19.53
C LEU A 192 -1.61 -8.54 18.18
N ILE A 193 -0.30 -8.32 18.03
CA ILE A 193 0.42 -8.62 16.78
C ILE A 193 1.49 -9.66 17.08
N TYR A 194 1.49 -10.76 16.34
CA TYR A 194 2.48 -11.82 16.45
C TYR A 194 2.98 -12.25 15.08
N PHE A 195 4.26 -12.63 14.99
CA PHE A 195 4.84 -13.12 13.75
C PHE A 195 4.47 -14.60 13.54
N ASN A 196 3.83 -14.91 12.43
CA ASN A 196 3.53 -16.28 12.05
C ASN A 196 4.66 -16.85 11.19
N LYS A 197 5.51 -17.71 11.74
CA LYS A 197 6.68 -18.30 11.06
C LYS A 197 6.31 -19.06 9.80
N THR A 198 5.19 -19.80 9.82
CA THR A 198 4.72 -20.59 8.66
C THR A 198 4.29 -19.70 7.49
N ARG A 199 3.75 -18.53 7.78
CA ARG A 199 3.28 -17.58 6.76
C ARG A 199 4.28 -16.49 6.40
N GLY A 200 5.33 -16.33 7.20
CA GLY A 200 6.38 -15.34 6.96
C GLY A 200 5.93 -13.87 7.11
N PHE A 201 4.86 -13.59 7.87
CA PHE A 201 4.39 -12.23 8.13
C PHE A 201 3.60 -12.10 9.44
N PRO A 202 3.47 -10.87 10.00
CA PRO A 202 2.73 -10.63 11.22
C PRO A 202 1.22 -10.84 11.04
N CYS A 203 0.59 -11.42 12.08
CA CYS A 203 -0.83 -11.71 12.16
C CYS A 203 -1.44 -11.03 13.40
N ILE A 204 -2.76 -10.92 13.46
CA ILE A 204 -3.50 -10.28 14.55
C ILE A 204 -4.07 -11.36 15.46
N ARG A 205 -3.92 -11.20 16.80
CA ARG A 205 -4.69 -11.92 17.82
C ARG A 205 -5.98 -11.15 18.07
N MET A 206 -7.12 -11.80 17.90
CA MET A 206 -8.41 -11.22 18.26
C MET A 206 -8.74 -11.61 19.71
N LEU A 207 -8.76 -10.62 20.62
CA LEU A 207 -9.10 -10.82 22.03
C LEU A 207 -10.58 -11.15 22.26
N LYS A 208 -11.45 -10.99 21.26
CA LYS A 208 -12.89 -11.27 21.35
C LYS A 208 -13.18 -12.72 20.99
N ARG A 209 -13.73 -13.49 21.93
CA ARG A 209 -14.16 -14.90 21.83
C ARG A 209 -13.02 -15.89 21.49
N ASN A 210 -12.50 -16.55 22.49
CA ASN A 210 -11.58 -17.68 22.42
C ASN A 210 -10.12 -17.43 22.03
N ASN A 211 -9.58 -16.22 22.16
CA ASN A 211 -8.15 -15.93 21.94
C ASN A 211 -7.61 -16.47 20.59
N THR A 212 -8.46 -16.53 19.57
CA THR A 212 -8.12 -17.08 18.26
C THR A 212 -7.25 -16.12 17.48
N ALA A 213 -6.11 -16.62 17.05
CA ALA A 213 -5.20 -15.89 16.17
C ALA A 213 -5.79 -15.81 14.75
N LYS A 214 -5.99 -14.60 14.23
CA LYS A 214 -6.47 -14.38 12.88
C LYS A 214 -5.34 -13.82 12.02
N CYS A 215 -4.82 -14.65 11.14
CA CYS A 215 -4.00 -14.16 10.05
C CYS A 215 -4.87 -13.61 8.92
N PHE A 216 -4.32 -12.66 8.14
CA PHE A 216 -4.96 -12.23 6.90
C PHE A 216 -5.26 -13.46 6.05
N GLY A 217 -6.48 -13.52 5.46
CA GLY A 217 -6.99 -14.69 4.76
C GLY A 217 -6.04 -15.23 3.67
N ALA A 218 -6.32 -16.42 3.14
CA ALA A 218 -5.51 -17.15 2.16
C ALA A 218 -5.11 -16.33 0.90
N THR A 219 -5.78 -15.21 0.67
CA THR A 219 -5.44 -14.27 -0.41
C THR A 219 -4.23 -13.38 -0.11
N LYS A 220 -3.62 -13.49 1.07
CA LYS A 220 -2.42 -12.75 1.51
C LYS A 220 -1.26 -13.72 1.75
N GLY A 221 -0.03 -13.25 1.50
CA GLY A 221 1.15 -14.10 1.63
C GLY A 221 1.17 -15.27 0.63
N ARG A 222 0.70 -15.05 -0.61
CA ARG A 222 0.78 -16.06 -1.66
C ARG A 222 2.22 -16.35 -2.01
N ASN A 223 2.53 -17.61 -2.30
CA ASN A 223 3.80 -17.94 -2.94
C ASN A 223 3.91 -17.17 -4.25
N HIS A 224 5.01 -16.45 -4.43
CA HIS A 224 5.27 -15.70 -5.63
C HIS A 224 5.51 -16.64 -6.82
N VAL A 225 5.10 -16.18 -8.01
CA VAL A 225 5.44 -16.90 -9.24
C VAL A 225 6.96 -16.94 -9.40
N GLN A 226 7.46 -18.06 -9.91
CA GLN A 226 8.87 -18.22 -10.26
C GLN A 226 9.23 -17.25 -11.39
N THR A 227 10.40 -16.63 -11.27
CA THR A 227 10.92 -15.67 -12.26
C THR A 227 12.40 -15.88 -12.43
N ASP A 228 12.88 -15.83 -13.67
CA ASP A 228 14.29 -16.00 -13.99
C ASP A 228 15.13 -14.81 -13.48
N SER A 229 16.39 -15.09 -13.11
CA SER A 229 17.32 -14.12 -12.57
C SER A 229 17.64 -12.97 -13.53
N ALA A 230 17.68 -13.24 -14.84
CA ALA A 230 17.94 -12.24 -15.87
C ALA A 230 16.81 -11.20 -15.92
N THR A 231 15.56 -11.63 -15.83
CA THR A 231 14.39 -10.71 -15.76
C THR A 231 14.45 -9.87 -14.48
N LEU A 232 14.80 -10.46 -13.34
CA LEU A 232 14.93 -9.74 -12.07
C LEU A 232 16.03 -8.69 -12.16
N LYS A 233 17.23 -9.06 -12.65
CA LYS A 233 18.36 -8.14 -12.82
C LYS A 233 17.98 -6.93 -13.66
N ARG A 234 17.32 -7.14 -14.82
CA ARG A 234 16.85 -6.05 -15.69
C ARG A 234 15.88 -5.11 -14.98
N LEU A 235 14.97 -5.63 -14.16
CA LEU A 235 14.05 -4.81 -13.39
C LEU A 235 14.77 -4.00 -12.32
N TYR A 236 15.73 -4.58 -11.60
CA TYR A 236 16.54 -3.85 -10.61
C TYR A 236 17.36 -2.74 -11.27
N ASP A 237 18.02 -3.04 -12.40
CA ASP A 237 18.77 -2.05 -13.14
C ASP A 237 17.90 -0.90 -13.64
N PHE A 238 16.69 -1.22 -14.13
CA PHE A 238 15.70 -0.23 -14.55
C PHE A 238 15.21 0.66 -13.40
N TYR A 239 14.88 0.08 -12.23
CA TYR A 239 14.37 0.88 -11.12
C TYR A 239 15.45 1.64 -10.36
N ARG A 240 16.72 1.26 -10.47
CA ARG A 240 17.85 1.86 -9.74
C ARG A 240 17.86 3.40 -9.81
N PRO A 241 17.86 4.05 -10.98
CA PRO A 241 17.90 5.51 -11.05
C PRO A 241 16.68 6.17 -10.42
N TYR A 242 15.49 5.57 -10.58
CA TYR A 242 14.26 6.08 -9.97
C TYR A 242 14.27 5.93 -8.45
N ASN A 243 14.81 4.84 -7.93
CA ASN A 243 14.94 4.62 -6.50
C ASN A 243 15.96 5.57 -5.89
N GLN A 244 17.12 5.79 -6.53
CA GLN A 244 18.12 6.77 -6.09
C GLN A 244 17.53 8.19 -6.03
N TYR A 245 16.78 8.57 -7.05
CA TYR A 245 16.08 9.85 -7.06
C TYR A 245 15.02 9.94 -5.96
N LEU A 246 14.24 8.89 -5.74
CA LEU A 246 13.27 8.80 -4.66
C LEU A 246 13.95 8.98 -3.29
N PHE A 247 15.04 8.27 -3.05
CA PHE A 247 15.77 8.33 -1.77
C PHE A 247 16.28 9.74 -1.49
N LYS A 248 16.89 10.37 -2.49
CA LYS A 248 17.31 11.78 -2.41
C LYS A 248 16.12 12.71 -2.17
N PHE A 249 15.03 12.55 -2.92
CA PHE A 249 13.82 13.36 -2.81
C PHE A 249 13.18 13.27 -1.42
N MET A 250 13.20 12.07 -0.82
CA MET A 250 12.62 11.82 0.50
C MET A 250 13.59 12.06 1.66
N ASN A 251 14.87 12.27 1.37
CA ASN A 251 15.96 12.24 2.36
C ASN A 251 15.90 10.99 3.26
N LYS A 252 15.59 9.84 2.64
CA LYS A 252 15.43 8.55 3.32
C LYS A 252 15.81 7.42 2.37
N THR A 253 16.61 6.48 2.84
CA THR A 253 16.95 5.25 2.10
C THR A 253 16.06 4.10 2.52
N PHE A 254 15.81 3.17 1.57
CA PHE A 254 15.09 1.93 1.80
C PHE A 254 15.97 0.76 1.36
N GLU A 255 16.03 -0.30 2.15
CA GLU A 255 16.81 -1.50 1.82
C GLU A 255 16.05 -2.41 0.85
N TRP A 256 16.06 -2.06 -0.43
CA TRP A 256 15.33 -2.77 -1.49
C TRP A 256 16.22 -3.70 -2.33
N ASN A 257 17.04 -4.51 -1.70
CA ASN A 257 17.99 -5.38 -2.40
C ASN A 257 17.84 -6.86 -2.02
N VAL A 258 16.71 -7.24 -1.43
CA VAL A 258 16.53 -8.59 -0.87
C VAL A 258 16.71 -9.68 -1.92
N LEU A 259 16.09 -9.52 -3.10
CA LEU A 259 16.24 -10.50 -4.18
C LEU A 259 17.57 -10.36 -4.94
N GLN A 260 18.18 -9.20 -4.97
CA GLN A 260 19.48 -8.99 -5.62
C GLN A 260 20.60 -9.72 -4.87
N LYS A 261 20.50 -9.84 -3.54
CA LYS A 261 21.43 -10.64 -2.71
C LYS A 261 21.30 -12.15 -2.95
N ILE A 262 20.21 -12.60 -3.57
CA ILE A 262 19.96 -14.02 -3.90
C ILE A 262 20.43 -14.34 -5.33
N ILE A 263 20.61 -13.32 -6.17
CA ILE A 263 20.98 -13.45 -7.58
C ILE A 263 22.52 -13.39 -7.78
N ASN A 264 23.23 -12.79 -6.85
CA ASN A 264 24.70 -12.75 -6.77
C ASN A 264 25.20 -13.88 -5.87
#